data_8bf6e7852d9fec57893c2703af2f33ee
#
_entry.id   8bf6e7852d9fec57893c2703af2f33ee
#
_cell.length_a   1.000
_cell.length_b   1.000
_cell.length_c   1.000
_cell.angle_alpha   90.00
_cell.angle_beta   90.00
_cell.angle_gamma   90.00
#
_symmetry.space_group_name_H-M   'P 1'
#
loop_
_entity.id
_entity.type
_entity.pdbx_description
1 polymer ?
#
loop_
_entity_poly.entity_id
_entity_poly.type
_entity_poly.pdbx_seq_one_letter_code
_entity_poly.pdbx_strand_id
1 'polypeptide(L)' 'MSPTIFKQGPFRFYFFSREETRMHVHVHAASGEAKFWLEPKIELAQNHGLNARQLSAALRLVEEHADEIHKAWQTHFGR' A
#
# COMPACT_ATOMS: atom_id res chain seq x y z
N MET A 1 0.20 15.55 -4.49
CA MET A 1 1.42 14.77 -4.33
C MET A 1 1.16 13.53 -3.47
N SER A 2 1.73 12.41 -3.87
CA SER A 2 1.52 11.15 -3.14
C SER A 2 2.75 10.85 -2.31
N PRO A 3 2.66 10.91 -0.97
CA PRO A 3 3.82 10.64 -0.13
C PRO A 3 4.23 9.19 -0.24
N THR A 4 5.51 8.95 -0.52
CA THR A 4 6.07 7.61 -0.58
C THR A 4 6.43 7.16 0.82
N ILE A 5 5.93 5.99 1.23
CA ILE A 5 6.25 5.41 2.53
C ILE A 5 7.60 4.72 2.45
N PHE A 6 7.74 3.81 1.48
CA PHE A 6 9.01 3.13 1.21
C PHE A 6 8.99 2.52 -0.19
N LYS A 7 10.19 2.15 -0.65
CA LYS A 7 10.38 1.43 -1.91
C LYS A 7 11.14 0.16 -1.60
N GLN A 8 10.76 -0.93 -2.26
CA GLN A 8 11.49 -2.17 -2.12
C GLN A 8 11.32 -3.00 -3.38
N GLY A 9 12.45 -3.43 -3.98
CA GLY A 9 12.43 -4.12 -5.25
C GLY A 9 11.76 -3.26 -6.30
N PRO A 10 10.85 -3.82 -7.11
CA PRO A 10 10.17 -3.05 -8.16
C PRO A 10 8.97 -2.25 -7.64
N PHE A 11 8.72 -2.24 -6.33
CA PHE A 11 7.51 -1.67 -5.76
C PHE A 11 7.75 -0.37 -5.03
N ARG A 12 6.82 0.57 -5.18
CA ARG A 12 6.75 1.80 -4.42
C ARG A 12 5.43 1.80 -3.65
N PHE A 13 5.50 1.98 -2.34
CA PHE A 13 4.32 2.00 -1.46
C PHE A 13 4.05 3.43 -1.04
N TYR A 14 2.79 3.87 -1.16
CA TYR A 14 2.47 5.28 -0.97
C TYR A 14 1.01 5.48 -0.59
N PHE A 15 0.69 6.69 -0.10
CA PHE A 15 -0.68 7.14 0.15
C PHE A 15 -1.01 8.25 -0.83
N PHE A 16 -2.28 8.38 -1.19
CA PHE A 16 -2.76 9.59 -1.84
C PHE A 16 -2.99 10.64 -0.76
N SER A 17 -2.90 11.93 -1.13
CA SER A 17 -3.12 13.01 -0.19
C SER A 17 -4.59 13.19 0.18
N ARG A 18 -5.51 12.75 -0.70
CA ARG A 18 -6.94 12.73 -0.41
C ARG A 18 -7.38 11.32 -0.25
N GLU A 19 -7.92 10.97 0.91
CA GLU A 19 -8.16 9.59 1.18
C GLU A 19 -9.48 9.29 1.83
N GLU A 20 -9.94 8.06 1.61
CA GLU A 20 -11.03 7.46 2.33
C GLU A 20 -10.66 7.30 3.79
N THR A 21 -11.67 7.17 4.65
CA THR A 21 -11.43 6.97 6.07
C THR A 21 -10.84 5.60 6.39
N ARG A 22 -11.10 4.61 5.53
CA ARG A 22 -10.58 3.25 5.75
C ARG A 22 -9.09 3.20 5.43
N MET A 23 -8.30 2.74 6.38
CA MET A 23 -6.85 2.69 6.24
C MET A 23 -6.43 1.75 5.11
N HIS A 24 -5.55 2.23 4.23
CA HIS A 24 -5.10 1.46 3.07
C HIS A 24 -3.77 1.98 2.56
N VAL A 25 -3.15 1.21 1.65
CA VAL A 25 -1.88 1.58 1.03
C VAL A 25 -1.96 1.28 -0.45
N HIS A 26 -1.33 2.13 -1.26
CA HIS A 26 -1.21 1.94 -2.70
C HIS A 26 0.18 1.41 -3.03
N VAL A 27 0.25 0.57 -4.06
CA VAL A 27 1.49 -0.03 -4.54
C VAL A 27 1.61 0.25 -6.03
N HIS A 28 2.74 0.78 -6.44
CA HIS A 28 3.04 1.05 -7.85
C HIS A 28 4.21 0.20 -8.31
N ALA A 29 4.08 -0.38 -9.50
CA ALA A 29 5.15 -1.08 -10.19
C ALA A 29 5.08 -0.74 -11.67
N ALA A 30 6.10 -1.17 -12.45
CA ALA A 30 6.16 -0.81 -13.87
C ALA A 30 4.93 -1.28 -14.65
N SER A 31 4.36 -2.43 -14.30
CA SER A 31 3.23 -3.01 -15.05
C SER A 31 1.87 -2.51 -14.57
N GLY A 32 1.79 -1.83 -13.43
CA GLY A 32 0.50 -1.38 -12.93
C GLY A 32 0.53 -1.01 -11.46
N GLU A 33 -0.63 -1.06 -10.83
CA GLU A 33 -0.76 -0.66 -9.44
C GLU A 33 -1.86 -1.43 -8.74
N ALA A 34 -1.80 -1.45 -7.40
CA ALA A 34 -2.78 -2.13 -6.58
C ALA A 34 -3.03 -1.33 -5.31
N LYS A 35 -4.11 -1.67 -4.62
CA LYS A 35 -4.50 -1.05 -3.36
C LYS A 35 -4.80 -2.17 -2.38
N PHE A 36 -4.26 -2.08 -1.17
CA PHE A 36 -4.50 -3.03 -0.11
C PHE A 36 -5.16 -2.35 1.07
N TRP A 37 -6.24 -2.96 1.59
CA TRP A 37 -6.81 -2.54 2.87
C TRP A 37 -5.85 -2.96 3.99
N LEU A 38 -5.79 -2.14 5.04
CA LEU A 38 -4.97 -2.44 6.22
C LEU A 38 -5.83 -2.79 7.41
N GLU A 39 -7.12 -2.47 7.36
CA GLU A 39 -8.08 -2.74 8.43
C GLU A 39 -9.36 -3.31 7.85
N PRO A 40 -10.04 -4.19 8.56
CA PRO A 40 -9.67 -4.82 9.85
C PRO A 40 -8.54 -5.83 9.69
N LYS A 41 -8.25 -6.23 8.47
CA LYS A 41 -7.13 -7.10 8.15
C LYS A 41 -6.55 -6.68 6.80
N ILE A 42 -5.32 -7.10 6.54
CA ILE A 42 -4.66 -6.77 5.28
C ILE A 42 -5.23 -7.65 4.18
N GLU A 43 -5.81 -7.01 3.14
CA GLU A 43 -6.35 -7.73 2.00
C GLU A 43 -6.38 -6.84 0.77
N LEU A 44 -6.37 -7.47 -0.40
CA LEU A 44 -6.39 -6.76 -1.67
C LEU A 44 -7.73 -6.06 -1.86
N ALA A 45 -7.68 -4.77 -2.16
CA ALA A 45 -8.86 -3.96 -2.45
C ALA A 45 -9.07 -3.80 -3.95
N GLN A 46 -8.00 -3.50 -4.70
CA GLN A 46 -8.06 -3.28 -6.14
C GLN A 46 -6.75 -3.68 -6.77
N ASN A 47 -6.80 -4.11 -8.02
CA ASN A 47 -5.63 -4.44 -8.80
C ASN A 47 -5.82 -3.97 -10.25
N HIS A 48 -4.85 -3.20 -10.74
CA HIS A 48 -4.83 -2.71 -12.11
C HIS A 48 -3.46 -3.01 -12.73
N GLY A 49 -3.31 -4.21 -13.27
CA GLY A 49 -2.14 -4.56 -14.05
C GLY A 49 -1.05 -5.38 -13.39
N LEU A 50 -1.17 -5.70 -12.11
CA LEU A 50 -0.19 -6.58 -11.47
C LEU A 50 -0.62 -8.04 -11.65
N ASN A 51 0.36 -8.93 -11.94
CA ASN A 51 0.07 -10.35 -12.05
C ASN A 51 0.07 -11.01 -10.67
N ALA A 52 -0.30 -12.29 -10.61
CA ALA A 52 -0.44 -13.00 -9.34
C ALA A 52 0.85 -13.02 -8.53
N ARG A 53 2.00 -13.19 -9.19
CA ARG A 53 3.29 -13.20 -8.51
C ARG A 53 3.60 -11.85 -7.89
N GLN A 54 3.35 -10.77 -8.64
CA GLN A 54 3.56 -9.42 -8.15
C GLN A 54 2.64 -9.10 -6.98
N LEU A 55 1.37 -9.51 -7.07
CA LEU A 55 0.41 -9.31 -5.98
C LEU A 55 0.85 -10.04 -4.71
N SER A 56 1.30 -11.29 -4.85
CA SER A 56 1.77 -12.05 -3.69
C SER A 56 2.99 -11.41 -3.05
N ALA A 57 3.93 -10.94 -3.87
CA ALA A 57 5.13 -10.28 -3.35
C ALA A 57 4.77 -8.95 -2.66
N ALA A 58 3.89 -8.17 -3.26
CA ALA A 58 3.46 -6.90 -2.68
C ALA A 58 2.72 -7.13 -1.36
N LEU A 59 1.83 -8.11 -1.33
CA LEU A 59 1.09 -8.44 -0.09
C LEU A 59 2.04 -8.81 1.03
N ARG A 60 3.05 -9.63 0.74
CA ARG A 60 4.02 -10.02 1.75
C ARG A 60 4.76 -8.80 2.30
N LEU A 61 5.14 -7.87 1.42
CA LEU A 61 5.82 -6.65 1.86
C LEU A 61 4.92 -5.77 2.72
N VAL A 62 3.64 -5.67 2.37
CA VAL A 62 2.68 -4.94 3.19
C VAL A 62 2.59 -5.57 4.58
N GLU A 63 2.54 -6.89 4.65
CA GLU A 63 2.47 -7.60 5.93
C GLU A 63 3.73 -7.41 6.76
N GLU A 64 4.90 -7.47 6.12
CA GLU A 64 6.19 -7.29 6.80
C GLU A 64 6.37 -5.87 7.32
N HIS A 65 5.83 -4.88 6.62
CA HIS A 65 5.98 -3.47 6.96
C HIS A 65 4.71 -2.88 7.59
N ALA A 66 3.80 -3.72 8.08
CA ALA A 66 2.50 -3.26 8.56
C ALA A 66 2.63 -2.17 9.64
N ASP A 67 3.51 -2.35 10.62
CA ASP A 67 3.67 -1.37 11.68
C ASP A 67 4.19 -0.04 11.15
N GLU A 68 5.14 -0.09 10.23
CA GLU A 68 5.68 1.11 9.59
C GLU A 68 4.61 1.85 8.81
N ILE A 69 3.79 1.10 8.07
CA ILE A 69 2.71 1.68 7.27
C ILE A 69 1.65 2.30 8.17
N HIS A 70 1.28 1.62 9.25
CA HIS A 70 0.31 2.14 10.21
C HIS A 70 0.79 3.46 10.84
N LYS A 71 2.05 3.52 11.24
CA LYS A 71 2.63 4.73 11.80
C LYS A 71 2.65 5.85 10.78
N ALA A 72 3.01 5.54 9.53
CA ALA A 72 3.02 6.52 8.46
C ALA A 72 1.62 7.06 8.19
N TRP A 73 0.60 6.19 8.24
CA TRP A 73 -0.80 6.62 8.08
C TRP A 73 -1.20 7.58 9.18
N GLN A 74 -0.89 7.24 10.44
CA GLN A 74 -1.23 8.08 11.58
C GLN A 74 -0.55 9.45 11.47
N THR A 75 0.71 9.46 11.08
CA THR A 75 1.46 10.71 10.92
C THR A 75 0.89 11.56 9.79
N HIS A 76 0.55 10.94 8.66
CA HIS A 76 0.09 11.66 7.47
C HIS A 76 -1.34 12.16 7.63
N PHE A 77 -2.24 11.35 8.18
CA PHE A 77 -3.66 11.68 8.28
C PHE A 77 -4.12 12.08 9.68
N GLY A 78 -3.25 11.97 10.68
CA GLY A 78 -3.60 12.37 12.05
C GLY A 78 -4.53 11.42 12.77
N ARG A 79 -4.56 10.13 12.37
CA ARG A 79 -5.44 9.18 13.05
C ARG A 79 -5.01 7.74 12.87
#